data_e8e0bf15c40fcf25c36f944b6c0b4a40
#
_entry.id   e8e0bf15c40fcf25c36f944b6c0b4a40
#
_cell.length_a   1.000
_cell.length_b   1.000
_cell.length_c   1.000
_cell.angle_alpha   90.00
_cell.angle_beta   90.00
_cell.angle_gamma   90.00
#
_symmetry.space_group_name_H-M   'P 1'
#
loop_
_entity.id
_entity.type
_entity.pdbx_description
1 polymer ?
#
loop_
_entity_poly.entity_id
_entity_poly.type
_entity_poly.pdbx_seq_one_letter_code
_entity_poly.pdbx_strand_id
1 'polypeptide(L)'
;MFADFALTSEQEAALEGHLELLMRWNRTVNLSAIRNREEAIERHYCEALFLGSRLPAGVLRIADVGSGAGFPGFPVAVLRPECSVTLIESHQRKAVFLREASRKMPNVRVIAKRAQEVMESFDWVISRAVSHEDLAAFLRNLAPNAGLLGGIEVPPDKLGFTWDAPVALPWGNQRFLWMGRVVSRET
;
A
#
# COMPACT_ATOMS: atom_id res chain seq x y z
N MET A 1 -15.73 12.81 -3.85
CA MET A 1 -15.31 11.40 -3.90
C MET A 1 -14.45 11.06 -2.69
N PHE A 2 -13.45 11.84 -2.34
CA PHE A 2 -12.55 11.60 -1.21
C PHE A 2 -12.71 12.67 -0.12
N ALA A 3 -13.97 13.02 0.23
CA ALA A 3 -14.32 14.17 1.08
C ALA A 3 -13.73 14.12 2.50
N ASP A 4 -13.43 12.93 3.00
CA ASP A 4 -12.84 12.73 4.33
C ASP A 4 -11.33 13.08 4.38
N PHE A 5 -10.73 13.36 3.22
CA PHE A 5 -9.32 13.69 3.11
C PHE A 5 -9.16 15.09 2.49
N ALA A 6 -8.30 15.90 3.09
CA ALA A 6 -7.97 17.23 2.57
C ALA A 6 -7.02 17.12 1.36
N LEU A 7 -7.53 16.70 0.21
CA LEU A 7 -6.78 16.55 -1.03
C LEU A 7 -6.80 17.84 -1.85
N THR A 8 -5.72 18.10 -2.56
CA THR A 8 -5.71 19.12 -3.61
C THR A 8 -6.44 18.61 -4.87
N SER A 9 -6.87 19.53 -5.73
CA SER A 9 -7.49 19.15 -7.01
C SER A 9 -6.58 18.28 -7.89
N GLU A 10 -5.25 18.48 -7.81
CA GLU A 10 -4.27 17.66 -8.52
C GLU A 10 -4.21 16.24 -7.97
N GLN A 11 -4.27 16.09 -6.64
CA GLN A 11 -4.31 14.79 -5.98
C GLN A 11 -5.60 14.04 -6.31
N GLU A 12 -6.74 14.72 -6.26
CA GLU A 12 -8.03 14.13 -6.67
C GLU A 12 -8.00 13.67 -8.13
N ALA A 13 -7.49 14.51 -9.04
CA ALA A 13 -7.36 14.17 -10.45
C ALA A 13 -6.42 12.96 -10.69
N ALA A 14 -5.35 12.85 -9.90
CA ALA A 14 -4.44 11.69 -9.98
C ALA A 14 -5.12 10.38 -9.54
N LEU A 15 -5.87 10.40 -8.44
CA LEU A 15 -6.64 9.25 -7.95
C LEU A 15 -7.75 8.85 -8.92
N GLU A 16 -8.45 9.84 -9.49
CA GLU A 16 -9.50 9.61 -10.48
C GLU A 16 -8.93 8.98 -11.76
N GLY A 17 -7.84 9.53 -12.28
CA GLY A 17 -7.16 8.97 -13.46
C GLY A 17 -6.67 7.53 -13.24
N HIS A 18 -6.18 7.22 -12.03
CA HIS A 18 -5.83 5.85 -11.67
C HIS A 18 -7.05 4.94 -11.65
N LEU A 19 -8.17 5.38 -11.07
CA LEU A 19 -9.41 4.61 -11.00
C LEU A 19 -9.97 4.32 -12.40
N GLU A 20 -9.98 5.31 -13.29
CA GLU A 20 -10.40 5.11 -14.68
C GLU A 20 -9.53 4.09 -15.41
N LEU A 21 -8.20 4.21 -15.23
CA LEU A 21 -7.23 3.26 -15.79
C LEU A 21 -7.48 1.85 -15.23
N LEU A 22 -7.66 1.72 -13.91
CA LEU A 22 -7.95 0.46 -13.24
C LEU A 22 -9.21 -0.19 -13.79
N MET A 23 -10.30 0.55 -13.90
CA MET A 23 -11.58 0.04 -14.41
C MET A 23 -11.46 -0.42 -15.88
N ARG A 24 -10.66 0.28 -16.68
CA ARG A 24 -10.38 -0.11 -18.07
C ARG A 24 -9.58 -1.41 -18.15
N TRP A 25 -8.45 -1.49 -17.41
CA TRP A 25 -7.58 -2.67 -17.41
C TRP A 25 -8.25 -3.89 -16.78
N ASN A 26 -9.09 -3.69 -15.77
CA ASN A 26 -9.75 -4.78 -15.06
C ASN A 26 -10.76 -5.57 -15.93
N ARG A 27 -11.08 -5.06 -17.13
CA ARG A 27 -11.88 -5.79 -18.14
C ARG A 27 -11.10 -6.93 -18.79
N THR A 28 -9.79 -6.84 -18.86
CA THR A 28 -8.91 -7.77 -19.58
C THR A 28 -7.88 -8.45 -18.66
N VAL A 29 -7.49 -7.77 -17.61
CA VAL A 29 -6.51 -8.25 -16.62
C VAL A 29 -7.16 -8.20 -15.25
N ASN A 30 -7.22 -9.32 -14.54
CA ASN A 30 -7.77 -9.38 -13.18
C ASN A 30 -6.84 -8.66 -12.18
N LEU A 31 -6.89 -7.32 -12.18
CA LEU A 31 -6.12 -6.47 -11.28
C LEU A 31 -6.73 -6.43 -9.88
N SER A 32 -8.07 -6.39 -9.80
CA SER A 32 -8.85 -6.39 -8.58
C SER A 32 -10.13 -7.22 -8.76
N ALA A 33 -10.58 -7.86 -7.69
CA ALA A 33 -11.88 -8.54 -7.66
C ALA A 33 -13.05 -7.55 -7.64
N ILE A 34 -12.83 -6.32 -7.18
CA ILE A 34 -13.84 -5.27 -7.09
C ILE A 34 -14.11 -4.72 -8.51
N ARG A 35 -15.38 -4.73 -8.89
CA ARG A 35 -15.85 -4.29 -10.21
C ARG A 35 -16.71 -3.02 -10.15
N ASN A 36 -17.20 -2.67 -8.96
CA ASN A 36 -18.00 -1.49 -8.71
C ASN A 36 -17.10 -0.31 -8.34
N ARG A 37 -17.36 0.88 -8.92
CA ARG A 37 -16.57 2.09 -8.71
C ARG A 37 -16.62 2.58 -7.27
N GLU A 38 -17.83 2.62 -6.67
CA GLU A 38 -18.03 3.09 -5.30
C GLU A 38 -17.34 2.18 -4.30
N GLU A 39 -17.51 0.85 -4.46
CA GLU A 39 -16.81 -0.13 -3.63
C GLU A 39 -15.28 -0.03 -3.77
N ALA A 40 -14.77 0.24 -4.98
CA ALA A 40 -13.36 0.45 -5.20
C ALA A 40 -12.85 1.68 -4.43
N ILE A 41 -13.61 2.78 -4.45
CA ILE A 41 -13.26 4.01 -3.73
C ILE A 41 -13.14 3.74 -2.23
N GLU A 42 -14.16 3.15 -1.62
CA GLU A 42 -14.16 2.86 -0.19
C GLU A 42 -13.04 1.89 0.20
N ARG A 43 -13.04 0.72 -0.43
CA ARG A 43 -12.21 -0.42 0.00
C ARG A 43 -10.78 -0.37 -0.51
N HIS A 44 -10.47 0.42 -1.52
CA HIS A 44 -9.11 0.55 -2.02
C HIS A 44 -8.51 1.92 -1.71
N TYR A 45 -9.17 2.99 -2.17
CA TYR A 45 -8.59 4.33 -2.05
C TYR A 45 -8.70 4.89 -0.64
N CYS A 46 -9.89 4.86 -0.02
CA CYS A 46 -10.06 5.42 1.33
C CYS A 46 -9.22 4.66 2.37
N GLU A 47 -9.18 3.31 2.33
CA GLU A 47 -8.31 2.53 3.20
C GLU A 47 -6.83 2.90 3.02
N ALA A 48 -6.37 3.08 1.77
CA ALA A 48 -4.99 3.43 1.47
C ALA A 48 -4.64 4.86 1.91
N LEU A 49 -5.53 5.83 1.65
CA LEU A 49 -5.37 7.22 2.11
C LEU A 49 -5.35 7.30 3.64
N PHE A 50 -6.21 6.52 4.31
CA PHE A 50 -6.20 6.42 5.77
C PHE A 50 -4.86 5.91 6.30
N LEU A 51 -4.30 4.85 5.72
CA LEU A 51 -2.96 4.38 6.06
C LEU A 51 -1.93 5.50 5.85
N GLY A 52 -1.94 6.15 4.69
CA GLY A 52 -1.02 7.25 4.38
C GLY A 52 -1.08 8.42 5.36
N SER A 53 -2.29 8.75 5.88
CA SER A 53 -2.49 9.79 6.88
C SER A 53 -1.96 9.42 8.27
N ARG A 54 -1.77 8.12 8.54
CA ARG A 54 -1.23 7.61 9.82
C ARG A 54 0.27 7.41 9.81
N LEU A 55 0.93 7.49 8.66
CA LEU A 55 2.38 7.48 8.60
C LEU A 55 2.95 8.76 9.25
N PRO A 56 4.14 8.68 9.89
CA PRO A 56 4.77 9.86 10.50
C PRO A 56 5.00 10.96 9.46
N ALA A 57 5.01 12.20 9.93
CA ALA A 57 5.35 13.35 9.09
C ALA A 57 6.81 13.28 8.61
N GLY A 58 7.10 13.92 7.48
CA GLY A 58 8.44 14.01 6.91
C GLY A 58 8.63 13.16 5.67
N VAL A 59 9.82 13.23 5.10
CA VAL A 59 10.23 12.49 3.90
C VAL A 59 10.54 11.05 4.27
N LEU A 60 9.79 10.11 3.70
CA LEU A 60 9.95 8.68 3.95
C LEU A 60 10.24 7.92 2.66
N ARG A 61 11.00 6.83 2.78
CA ARG A 61 11.15 5.80 1.75
C ARG A 61 10.19 4.65 2.09
N ILE A 62 9.18 4.44 1.26
CA ILE A 62 8.09 3.49 1.52
C ILE A 62 8.13 2.38 0.47
N ALA A 63 8.09 1.12 0.91
CA ALA A 63 7.88 -0.03 0.04
C ALA A 63 6.44 -0.52 0.18
N ASP A 64 5.71 -0.62 -0.94
CA ASP A 64 4.43 -1.31 -1.02
C ASP A 64 4.65 -2.73 -1.55
N VAL A 65 4.44 -3.72 -0.72
CA VAL A 65 4.71 -5.13 -1.04
C VAL A 65 3.44 -5.82 -1.52
N GLY A 66 3.53 -6.40 -2.72
CA GLY A 66 2.38 -7.01 -3.37
C GLY A 66 1.37 -5.97 -3.85
N SER A 67 1.87 -4.90 -4.45
CA SER A 67 1.09 -3.70 -4.82
C SER A 67 -0.15 -4.00 -5.67
N GLY A 68 -0.15 -5.08 -6.43
CA GLY A 68 -1.30 -5.49 -7.23
C GLY A 68 -1.73 -4.40 -8.23
N ALA A 69 -2.90 -3.84 -7.99
CA ALA A 69 -3.42 -2.68 -8.72
C ALA A 69 -2.94 -1.33 -8.14
N GLY A 70 -1.86 -1.32 -7.36
CA GLY A 70 -1.27 -0.11 -6.76
C GLY A 70 -1.78 0.20 -5.35
N PHE A 71 -2.30 -0.78 -4.63
CA PHE A 71 -2.86 -0.55 -3.29
C PHE A 71 -2.07 -1.28 -2.19
N PRO A 72 -1.69 -0.54 -1.13
CA PRO A 72 -2.05 0.86 -0.83
C PRO A 72 -1.08 1.91 -1.41
N GLY A 73 0.02 1.55 -2.05
CA GLY A 73 1.14 2.41 -2.37
C GLY A 73 0.82 3.61 -3.27
N PHE A 74 -0.02 3.44 -4.33
CA PHE A 74 -0.33 4.53 -5.24
C PHE A 74 -1.10 5.68 -4.56
N PRO A 75 -2.21 5.44 -3.82
CA PRO A 75 -2.88 6.52 -3.09
C PRO A 75 -2.00 7.15 -2.00
N VAL A 76 -1.14 6.36 -1.35
CA VAL A 76 -0.15 6.88 -0.38
C VAL A 76 0.81 7.85 -1.07
N ALA A 77 1.33 7.50 -2.25
CA ALA A 77 2.23 8.36 -3.02
C ALA A 77 1.56 9.66 -3.50
N VAL A 78 0.26 9.61 -3.82
CA VAL A 78 -0.53 10.79 -4.16
C VAL A 78 -0.71 11.71 -2.94
N LEU A 79 -1.06 11.12 -1.78
CA LEU A 79 -1.28 11.86 -0.53
C LEU A 79 0.01 12.48 0.01
N ARG A 80 1.14 11.78 -0.17
CA ARG A 80 2.45 12.11 0.42
C ARG A 80 3.49 12.35 -0.69
N PRO A 81 3.37 13.44 -1.47
CA PRO A 81 4.25 13.70 -2.61
C PRO A 81 5.72 13.93 -2.21
N GLU A 82 5.98 14.25 -0.95
CA GLU A 82 7.33 14.37 -0.37
C GLU A 82 8.01 13.02 -0.11
N CYS A 83 7.24 11.93 -0.04
CA CYS A 83 7.75 10.58 0.18
C CYS A 83 8.09 9.89 -1.14
N SER A 84 9.11 9.02 -1.14
CA SER A 84 9.36 8.11 -2.26
C SER A 84 8.68 6.76 -2.02
N VAL A 85 7.84 6.33 -2.96
CA VAL A 85 7.10 5.07 -2.87
C VAL A 85 7.57 4.09 -3.93
N THR A 86 8.02 2.91 -3.49
CA THR A 86 8.40 1.81 -4.36
C THR A 86 7.30 0.75 -4.37
N LEU A 87 6.65 0.57 -5.52
CA LEU A 87 5.63 -0.46 -5.74
C LEU A 87 6.33 -1.76 -6.15
N ILE A 88 6.23 -2.80 -5.31
CA ILE A 88 6.87 -4.11 -5.54
C ILE A 88 5.77 -5.10 -5.93
N GLU A 89 5.84 -5.59 -7.17
CA GLU A 89 4.85 -6.51 -7.74
C GLU A 89 5.54 -7.55 -8.62
N SER A 90 5.36 -8.82 -8.29
CA SER A 90 6.01 -9.92 -9.02
C SER A 90 5.31 -10.29 -10.35
N HIS A 91 4.01 -10.03 -10.44
CA HIS A 91 3.24 -10.36 -11.63
C HIS A 91 3.47 -9.31 -12.74
N GLN A 92 4.11 -9.72 -13.85
CA GLN A 92 4.56 -8.82 -14.91
C GLN A 92 3.45 -7.93 -15.49
N ARG A 93 2.26 -8.48 -15.74
CA ARG A 93 1.14 -7.69 -16.30
C ARG A 93 0.66 -6.61 -15.34
N LYS A 94 0.65 -6.90 -14.01
CA LYS A 94 0.32 -5.91 -12.99
C LYS A 94 1.41 -4.84 -12.90
N ALA A 95 2.68 -5.23 -12.99
CA ALA A 95 3.79 -4.28 -13.00
C ALA A 95 3.75 -3.34 -14.23
N VAL A 96 3.30 -3.82 -15.39
CA VAL A 96 3.07 -2.95 -16.57
C VAL A 96 1.97 -1.93 -16.29
N PHE A 97 0.84 -2.37 -15.72
CA PHE A 97 -0.22 -1.46 -15.28
C PHE A 97 0.31 -0.39 -14.32
N LEU A 98 1.06 -0.79 -13.30
CA LEU A 98 1.61 0.14 -12.31
C LEU A 98 2.53 1.19 -12.95
N ARG A 99 3.37 0.80 -13.92
CA ARG A 99 4.21 1.75 -14.64
C ARG A 99 3.39 2.73 -15.48
N GLU A 100 2.31 2.27 -16.12
CA GLU A 100 1.41 3.15 -16.85
C GLU A 100 0.71 4.13 -15.89
N ALA A 101 0.17 3.61 -14.79
CA ALA A 101 -0.53 4.42 -13.79
C ALA A 101 0.36 5.50 -13.17
N SER A 102 1.62 5.15 -12.84
CA SER A 102 2.56 6.04 -12.16
C SER A 102 3.45 6.87 -13.08
N ARG A 103 3.25 6.83 -14.38
CA ARG A 103 4.13 7.48 -15.38
C ARG A 103 4.35 8.97 -15.13
N LYS A 104 3.38 9.66 -14.55
CA LYS A 104 3.45 11.10 -14.23
C LYS A 104 3.83 11.39 -12.78
N MET A 105 4.17 10.38 -11.99
CA MET A 105 4.49 10.51 -10.58
C MET A 105 5.99 10.32 -10.35
N PRO A 106 6.76 11.41 -10.19
CA PRO A 106 8.22 11.34 -10.04
C PRO A 106 8.65 10.67 -8.72
N ASN A 107 7.76 10.63 -7.74
CA ASN A 107 7.99 10.01 -6.44
C ASN A 107 7.62 8.51 -6.38
N VAL A 108 7.22 7.91 -7.52
CA VAL A 108 6.84 6.50 -7.60
C VAL A 108 7.82 5.72 -8.48
N ARG A 109 8.27 4.58 -7.97
CA ARG A 109 9.07 3.60 -8.70
C ARG A 109 8.41 2.22 -8.67
N VAL A 110 8.50 1.45 -9.74
CA VAL A 110 7.95 0.09 -9.84
C VAL A 110 9.07 -0.93 -9.97
N ILE A 111 9.10 -1.91 -9.06
CA ILE A 111 9.99 -3.06 -9.11
C ILE A 111 9.18 -4.30 -9.47
N ALA A 112 9.45 -4.88 -10.65
CA ALA A 112 8.76 -6.08 -11.15
C ALA A 112 9.53 -7.34 -10.73
N LYS A 113 9.58 -7.61 -9.41
CA LYS A 113 10.27 -8.75 -8.79
C LYS A 113 9.49 -9.25 -7.58
N ARG A 114 9.86 -10.43 -7.09
CA ARG A 114 9.43 -10.87 -5.75
C ARG A 114 10.09 -9.99 -4.69
N ALA A 115 9.37 -9.69 -3.61
CA ALA A 115 9.88 -8.81 -2.56
C ALA A 115 11.15 -9.38 -1.87
N GLN A 116 11.28 -10.71 -1.82
CA GLN A 116 12.48 -11.39 -1.31
C GLN A 116 13.76 -11.11 -2.11
N GLU A 117 13.62 -10.67 -3.36
CA GLU A 117 14.74 -10.35 -4.25
C GLU A 117 15.15 -8.87 -4.17
N VAL A 118 14.43 -8.06 -3.38
CA VAL A 118 14.71 -6.65 -3.19
C VAL A 118 15.73 -6.50 -2.07
N MET A 119 16.90 -5.98 -2.41
CA MET A 119 18.04 -5.81 -1.48
C MET A 119 18.12 -4.39 -0.89
N GLU A 120 17.15 -3.54 -1.22
CA GLU A 120 17.07 -2.18 -0.71
C GLU A 120 16.36 -2.15 0.64
N SER A 121 16.70 -1.15 1.48
CA SER A 121 16.01 -0.87 2.74
C SER A 121 15.13 0.37 2.60
N PHE A 122 14.04 0.39 3.36
CA PHE A 122 13.05 1.45 3.40
C PHE A 122 12.80 1.88 4.85
N ASP A 123 12.11 3.00 5.05
CA ASP A 123 11.72 3.43 6.39
C ASP A 123 10.44 2.72 6.83
N TRP A 124 9.56 2.47 5.87
CA TRP A 124 8.29 1.78 6.05
C TRP A 124 8.05 0.75 4.97
N VAL A 125 7.49 -0.37 5.37
CA VAL A 125 6.87 -1.31 4.48
C VAL A 125 5.36 -1.27 4.70
N ILE A 126 4.60 -1.14 3.61
CA ILE A 126 3.16 -1.20 3.65
C ILE A 126 2.68 -2.36 2.79
N SER A 127 1.55 -2.96 3.16
CA SER A 127 0.99 -4.06 2.38
C SER A 127 -0.50 -4.21 2.64
N ARG A 128 -1.18 -4.83 1.68
CA ARG A 128 -2.57 -5.21 1.75
C ARG A 128 -2.81 -6.54 1.04
N ALA A 129 -3.63 -7.40 1.66
CA ALA A 129 -4.08 -8.67 1.07
C ALA A 129 -2.95 -9.66 0.65
N VAL A 130 -1.74 -9.49 1.19
CA VAL A 130 -0.66 -10.49 1.09
C VAL A 130 -0.73 -11.37 2.32
N SER A 131 -0.56 -12.69 2.15
CA SER A 131 -0.60 -13.60 3.28
C SER A 131 0.54 -13.32 4.24
N HIS A 132 0.28 -13.44 5.54
CA HIS A 132 1.32 -13.27 6.57
C HIS A 132 2.47 -14.27 6.41
N GLU A 133 2.22 -15.45 5.82
CA GLU A 133 3.23 -16.45 5.54
C GLU A 133 4.21 -15.97 4.48
N ASP A 134 3.69 -15.37 3.41
CA ASP A 134 4.51 -14.81 2.33
C ASP A 134 5.33 -13.62 2.81
N LEU A 135 4.82 -12.83 3.76
CA LEU A 135 5.50 -11.66 4.32
C LEU A 135 6.59 -12.03 5.34
N ALA A 136 6.40 -13.09 6.12
CA ALA A 136 7.21 -13.42 7.29
C ALA A 136 8.70 -13.56 7.00
N ALA A 137 9.05 -14.06 5.81
CA ALA A 137 10.44 -14.39 5.48
C ALA A 137 11.33 -13.15 5.28
N PHE A 138 10.75 -11.99 4.93
CA PHE A 138 11.55 -10.85 4.46
C PHE A 138 11.10 -9.47 4.95
N LEU A 139 9.90 -9.32 5.50
CA LEU A 139 9.31 -8.01 5.77
C LEU A 139 10.20 -7.13 6.64
N ARG A 140 10.70 -7.68 7.76
CA ARG A 140 11.61 -6.98 8.69
C ARG A 140 12.97 -6.62 8.08
N ASN A 141 13.37 -7.30 6.99
CA ASN A 141 14.63 -7.01 6.31
C ASN A 141 14.47 -5.82 5.35
N LEU A 142 13.24 -5.52 4.93
CA LEU A 142 12.95 -4.39 4.07
C LEU A 142 12.85 -3.08 4.84
N ALA A 143 12.22 -3.09 6.03
CA ALA A 143 12.01 -1.87 6.80
C ALA A 143 11.88 -2.15 8.30
N PRO A 144 12.26 -1.19 9.17
CA PRO A 144 12.05 -1.27 10.61
C PRO A 144 10.59 -1.03 11.04
N ASN A 145 9.77 -0.46 10.17
CA ASN A 145 8.36 -0.15 10.44
C ASN A 145 7.44 -0.77 9.41
N ALA A 146 6.26 -1.20 9.83
CA ALA A 146 5.26 -1.81 8.96
C ALA A 146 3.87 -1.21 9.17
N GLY A 147 3.11 -1.06 8.06
CA GLY A 147 1.69 -0.71 8.04
C GLY A 147 0.90 -1.75 7.23
N LEU A 148 0.04 -2.53 7.88
CA LEU A 148 -0.71 -3.60 7.22
C LEU A 148 -2.22 -3.30 7.26
N LEU A 149 -2.86 -3.35 6.10
CA LEU A 149 -4.32 -3.29 5.97
C LEU A 149 -4.88 -4.73 5.93
N GLY A 150 -5.68 -5.07 6.92
CA GLY A 150 -6.17 -6.43 7.08
C GLY A 150 -7.44 -6.58 7.90
N GLY A 151 -7.69 -7.80 8.38
CA GLY A 151 -8.76 -8.13 9.32
C GLY A 151 -8.38 -7.84 10.77
N ILE A 152 -9.23 -8.31 11.70
CA ILE A 152 -9.03 -8.14 13.16
C ILE A 152 -7.91 -9.05 13.70
N GLU A 153 -7.54 -10.09 12.98
CA GLU A 153 -6.53 -11.02 13.45
C GLU A 153 -5.17 -10.32 13.57
N VAL A 154 -4.59 -10.41 14.76
CA VAL A 154 -3.25 -9.87 15.05
C VAL A 154 -2.25 -10.49 14.08
N PRO A 155 -1.45 -9.67 13.37
CA PRO A 155 -0.39 -10.21 12.53
C PRO A 155 0.57 -11.05 13.39
N PRO A 156 0.95 -12.25 12.93
CA PRO A 156 1.70 -13.19 13.76
C PRO A 156 3.11 -12.70 14.11
N ASP A 157 3.60 -13.10 15.29
CA ASP A 157 4.94 -12.76 15.80
C ASP A 157 6.07 -13.13 14.84
N LYS A 158 5.84 -14.16 14.02
CA LYS A 158 6.82 -14.58 12.99
C LYS A 158 7.18 -13.47 11.98
N LEU A 159 6.37 -12.41 11.87
CA LEU A 159 6.72 -11.23 11.08
C LEU A 159 7.86 -10.41 11.73
N GLY A 160 8.13 -10.60 13.02
CA GLY A 160 9.22 -9.95 13.73
C GLY A 160 8.98 -8.50 14.11
N PHE A 161 7.70 -8.11 14.22
CA PHE A 161 7.26 -6.79 14.66
C PHE A 161 6.48 -6.89 15.96
N THR A 162 6.61 -5.85 16.79
CA THR A 162 5.63 -5.53 17.84
C THR A 162 4.56 -4.65 17.21
N TRP A 163 3.30 -5.02 17.41
CA TRP A 163 2.15 -4.34 16.83
C TRP A 163 1.48 -3.43 17.85
N ASP A 164 1.19 -2.22 17.43
CA ASP A 164 0.32 -1.30 18.18
C ASP A 164 -1.13 -1.84 18.18
N ALA A 165 -2.01 -1.28 19.03
CA ALA A 165 -3.43 -1.62 19.00
C ALA A 165 -4.01 -1.32 17.61
N PRO A 166 -4.84 -2.23 17.03
CA PRO A 166 -5.38 -2.04 15.70
C PRO A 166 -6.30 -0.82 15.64
N VAL A 167 -6.21 -0.08 14.55
CA VAL A 167 -7.10 1.04 14.27
C VAL A 167 -8.19 0.57 13.31
N ALA A 168 -9.45 0.60 13.76
CA ALA A 168 -10.58 0.27 12.91
C ALA A 168 -10.69 1.26 11.73
N LEU A 169 -10.91 0.75 10.54
CA LEU A 169 -11.16 1.59 9.37
C LEU A 169 -12.63 2.04 9.38
N PRO A 170 -12.93 3.31 9.06
CA PRO A 170 -14.31 3.83 9.03
C PRO A 170 -15.20 3.13 8.00
N TRP A 171 -14.59 2.56 6.96
CA TRP A 171 -15.28 1.93 5.84
C TRP A 171 -15.15 0.39 5.91
N GLY A 172 -16.25 -0.28 6.03
CA GLY A 172 -16.33 -1.76 6.02
C GLY A 172 -16.21 -2.39 7.40
N ASN A 173 -16.90 -3.52 7.56
CA ASN A 173 -16.92 -4.30 8.78
C ASN A 173 -15.63 -5.11 8.93
N GLN A 174 -15.04 -5.12 10.13
CA GLN A 174 -13.88 -5.93 10.50
C GLN A 174 -12.61 -5.65 9.66
N ARG A 175 -12.41 -4.38 9.29
CA ARG A 175 -11.22 -3.92 8.59
C ARG A 175 -10.39 -3.04 9.50
N PHE A 176 -9.08 -3.29 9.55
CA PHE A 176 -8.17 -2.65 10.49
C PHE A 176 -6.85 -2.27 9.81
N LEU A 177 -6.25 -1.21 10.33
CA LEU A 177 -4.86 -0.85 10.10
C LEU A 177 -4.03 -1.33 11.30
N TRP A 178 -3.02 -2.13 11.03
CA TRP A 178 -1.99 -2.56 11.96
C TRP A 178 -0.71 -1.78 11.71
N MET A 179 -0.21 -1.10 12.73
CA MET A 179 1.09 -0.43 12.69
C MET A 179 2.05 -1.20 13.60
N GLY A 180 3.27 -1.43 13.12
CA GLY A 180 4.24 -2.22 13.88
C GLY A 180 5.67 -1.74 13.69
N ARG A 181 6.52 -2.11 14.66
CA ARG A 181 7.97 -1.82 14.63
C ARG A 181 8.77 -3.08 14.92
N VAL A 182 9.92 -3.21 14.29
CA VAL A 182 10.84 -4.32 14.57
C VAL A 182 11.25 -4.27 16.04
N VAL A 183 11.18 -5.41 16.70
CA VAL A 183 11.69 -5.57 18.07
C VAL A 183 13.19 -5.41 18.03
N SER A 184 13.72 -4.35 18.64
CA SER A 184 15.15 -4.24 18.91
C SER A 184 15.53 -5.41 19.83
N ARG A 185 16.35 -6.34 19.36
CA ARG A 185 17.00 -7.26 20.28
C ARG A 185 17.97 -6.41 21.11
N GLU A 186 17.64 -6.20 22.38
CA GLU A 186 18.65 -5.74 23.32
C GLU A 186 19.79 -6.76 23.29
N THR A 187 20.97 -6.30 22.87
CA THR A 187 22.23 -7.04 22.93
C THR A 187 22.77 -7.04 24.33
#